data_eda45d8ad0bab9c19d7312f1b22a4932
#
_entry.id   eda45d8ad0bab9c19d7312f1b22a4932
#
_cell.length_a   1.000
_cell.length_b   1.000
_cell.length_c   1.000
_cell.angle_alpha   90.00
_cell.angle_beta   90.00
_cell.angle_gamma   90.00
#
_symmetry.space_group_name_H-M   'P 1'
#
loop_
_entity.id
_entity.type
_entity.pdbx_description
1 polymer ?
#
loop_
_entity_poly.entity_id
_entity_poly.type
_entity_poly.pdbx_seq_one_letter_code
_entity_poly.pdbx_strand_id
1 'polypeptide(L)'
;MFVVLLLTSCDMFEAHPYDAHVSGEREVNKRNIARIEDSLRGKKSFRFAMISDTQRWYDETEDAVKALNRRDDIDFVMHGGDLSDFGMTREFIWQRNILSKLKVPYICAIGNHDHLGTGEHVFREIFGDTNFAFTAGNVRFIVLNTNALDYDYSEPIPDFFFLDGQKADFPAEAEKTIFLMHCAPGSEIFNNNVMNVFEQYVLSFPNTLFCLYGHSHNISVKDLFGDGLLYYECPNIAKRIYLLFTINENDYTYEAVEY
;
A
#
# COMPACT_ATOMS: atom_id res chain seq x y z
N MET A 1 -48.01 43.01 6.47
CA MET A 1 -46.69 42.77 5.86
C MET A 1 -46.11 41.56 6.59
N PHE A 2 -46.29 40.36 6.03
CA PHE A 2 -45.76 39.13 6.61
C PHE A 2 -44.32 38.95 6.11
N VAL A 3 -43.37 38.99 7.02
CA VAL A 3 -41.97 38.62 6.71
C VAL A 3 -41.85 37.11 6.80
N VAL A 4 -41.76 36.44 5.63
CA VAL A 4 -41.41 35.01 5.58
C VAL A 4 -39.90 34.94 5.74
N LEU A 5 -39.42 34.53 6.92
CA LEU A 5 -38.08 34.11 7.13
C LEU A 5 -37.91 32.74 6.45
N LEU A 6 -37.31 32.72 5.28
CA LEU A 6 -36.76 31.51 4.69
C LEU A 6 -35.55 31.09 5.55
N LEU A 7 -35.76 30.15 6.44
CA LEU A 7 -34.70 29.38 7.04
C LEU A 7 -34.11 28.48 5.94
N THR A 8 -33.17 28.99 5.20
CA THR A 8 -32.25 28.12 4.49
C THR A 8 -31.46 27.38 5.55
N SER A 9 -31.83 26.15 5.83
CA SER A 9 -30.97 25.21 6.53
C SER A 9 -29.74 25.09 5.69
N CYS A 10 -28.68 25.73 6.14
CA CYS A 10 -27.35 25.51 5.56
C CYS A 10 -26.98 24.07 5.88
N ASP A 11 -26.71 23.26 4.89
CA ASP A 11 -25.89 22.01 4.97
C ASP A 11 -24.47 22.31 5.46
N MET A 12 -24.34 23.23 6.42
CA MET A 12 -23.07 23.76 6.90
C MET A 12 -22.46 22.89 8.00
N PHE A 13 -23.10 21.78 8.36
CA PHE A 13 -22.62 20.87 9.40
C PHE A 13 -22.89 19.39 9.06
N GLU A 14 -22.53 18.96 7.87
CA GLU A 14 -22.24 17.57 7.64
C GLU A 14 -20.84 17.27 8.22
N ALA A 15 -20.76 17.20 9.52
CA ALA A 15 -19.52 16.90 10.21
C ALA A 15 -19.61 15.54 10.92
N HIS A 16 -20.17 14.54 10.24
CA HIS A 16 -20.00 13.19 10.75
C HIS A 16 -18.58 12.74 10.41
N PRO A 17 -17.76 12.32 11.40
CA PRO A 17 -16.36 11.92 11.16
C PRO A 17 -16.20 10.82 10.10
N TYR A 18 -17.22 9.97 9.97
CA TYR A 18 -17.29 8.87 9.00
C TYR A 18 -18.19 9.17 7.81
N ASP A 19 -18.40 10.44 7.46
CA ASP A 19 -19.01 10.78 6.18
C ASP A 19 -18.10 10.30 5.03
N ALA A 20 -18.61 9.41 4.17
CA ALA A 20 -17.85 8.81 3.07
C ALA A 20 -17.78 9.71 1.81
N HIS A 21 -18.09 11.00 1.93
CA HIS A 21 -18.02 11.91 0.77
C HIS A 21 -16.58 12.22 0.38
N VAL A 22 -16.09 11.54 -0.66
CA VAL A 22 -14.74 11.72 -1.21
C VAL A 22 -14.74 12.86 -2.23
N SER A 23 -13.90 13.87 -1.99
CA SER A 23 -13.59 14.94 -2.92
C SER A 23 -12.21 14.77 -3.55
N GLY A 24 -12.03 15.28 -4.78
CA GLY A 24 -10.75 15.28 -5.47
C GLY A 24 -10.45 13.99 -6.23
N GLU A 25 -9.19 13.62 -6.33
CA GLU A 25 -8.73 12.49 -7.14
C GLU A 25 -9.20 11.14 -6.60
N ARG A 26 -9.57 10.25 -7.52
CA ARG A 26 -10.00 8.88 -7.28
C ARG A 26 -9.20 7.92 -8.14
N GLU A 27 -9.31 6.61 -7.86
CA GLU A 27 -8.63 5.55 -8.62
C GLU A 27 -7.10 5.79 -8.74
N VAL A 28 -6.49 6.26 -7.63
CA VAL A 28 -5.09 6.70 -7.63
C VAL A 28 -4.14 5.57 -8.01
N ASN A 29 -4.33 4.38 -7.42
CA ASN A 29 -3.47 3.22 -7.73
C ASN A 29 -3.55 2.86 -9.21
N LYS A 30 -4.77 2.75 -9.77
CA LYS A 30 -4.98 2.40 -11.19
C LYS A 30 -4.26 3.35 -12.15
N ARG A 31 -4.34 4.67 -11.90
CA ARG A 31 -3.67 5.67 -12.75
C ARG A 31 -2.15 5.60 -12.62
N ASN A 32 -1.66 5.41 -11.39
CA ASN A 32 -0.24 5.35 -11.15
C ASN A 32 0.37 4.02 -11.63
N ILE A 33 -0.35 2.91 -11.53
CA ILE A 33 0.03 1.61 -12.11
C ILE A 33 0.25 1.76 -13.61
N ALA A 34 -0.68 2.37 -14.35
CA ALA A 34 -0.52 2.58 -15.78
C ALA A 34 0.75 3.38 -16.12
N ARG A 35 1.10 4.39 -15.29
CA ARG A 35 2.34 5.18 -15.45
C ARG A 35 3.59 4.35 -15.16
N ILE A 36 3.56 3.50 -14.12
CA ILE A 36 4.66 2.60 -13.76
C ILE A 36 4.91 1.60 -14.89
N GLU A 37 3.85 0.91 -15.31
CA GLU A 37 3.93 -0.11 -16.37
C GLU A 37 4.44 0.46 -17.68
N ASP A 38 3.99 1.67 -18.06
CA ASP A 38 4.44 2.31 -19.28
C ASP A 38 5.92 2.77 -19.19
N SER A 39 6.30 3.41 -18.09
CA SER A 39 7.66 3.94 -17.90
C SER A 39 8.74 2.87 -17.75
N LEU A 40 8.36 1.70 -17.22
CA LEU A 40 9.27 0.58 -16.94
C LEU A 40 9.16 -0.56 -17.95
N ARG A 41 8.33 -0.44 -18.96
CA ARG A 41 8.14 -1.47 -19.99
C ARG A 41 9.47 -1.94 -20.58
N GLY A 42 9.75 -3.24 -20.45
CA GLY A 42 10.96 -3.87 -20.96
C GLY A 42 12.24 -3.57 -20.19
N LYS A 43 12.19 -2.80 -19.11
CA LYS A 43 13.34 -2.59 -18.23
C LYS A 43 13.56 -3.80 -17.33
N LYS A 44 14.81 -4.12 -17.04
CA LYS A 44 15.23 -5.19 -16.11
C LYS A 44 15.88 -4.63 -14.84
N SER A 45 16.07 -3.32 -14.77
CA SER A 45 16.59 -2.63 -13.60
C SER A 45 15.79 -1.37 -13.34
N PHE A 46 15.39 -1.18 -12.09
CA PHE A 46 14.65 -0.01 -11.61
C PHE A 46 14.79 0.12 -10.10
N ARG A 47 14.39 1.27 -9.57
CA ARG A 47 14.40 1.53 -8.13
C ARG A 47 13.03 1.96 -7.65
N PHE A 48 12.66 1.47 -6.48
CA PHE A 48 11.48 1.96 -5.80
C PHE A 48 11.75 2.19 -4.32
N ALA A 49 11.07 3.18 -3.77
CA ALA A 49 11.08 3.42 -2.33
C ALA A 49 9.82 2.85 -1.67
N MET A 50 9.94 2.42 -0.42
CA MET A 50 8.81 2.03 0.41
C MET A 50 8.74 2.93 1.64
N ILE A 51 7.56 3.48 1.90
CA ILE A 51 7.15 4.14 3.13
C ILE A 51 5.94 3.40 3.69
N SER A 52 5.63 3.57 4.96
CA SER A 52 4.47 2.91 5.59
C SER A 52 3.98 3.69 6.80
N ASP A 53 2.77 3.37 7.24
CA ASP A 53 2.24 3.81 8.53
C ASP A 53 2.37 5.33 8.72
N THR A 54 1.70 6.07 7.82
CA THR A 54 1.73 7.55 7.77
C THR A 54 0.59 8.19 8.57
N GLN A 55 -0.29 7.41 9.15
CA GLN A 55 -1.40 7.89 9.98
C GLN A 55 -0.90 8.89 11.02
N ARG A 56 -1.64 10.03 11.21
CA ARG A 56 -1.33 11.17 12.08
C ARG A 56 -0.02 11.91 11.83
N TRP A 57 0.93 11.36 11.06
CA TRP A 57 2.27 11.91 10.83
C TRP A 57 2.34 12.70 9.50
N TYR A 58 1.50 13.74 9.38
CA TYR A 58 1.38 14.52 8.13
C TYR A 58 2.65 15.31 7.81
N ASP A 59 3.26 15.94 8.81
CA ASP A 59 4.48 16.74 8.63
C ASP A 59 5.67 15.85 8.24
N GLU A 60 5.81 14.70 8.89
CA GLU A 60 6.84 13.70 8.57
C GLU A 60 6.63 13.09 7.18
N THR A 61 5.36 12.90 6.78
CA THR A 61 5.04 12.45 5.43
C THR A 61 5.38 13.52 4.39
N GLU A 62 5.13 14.81 4.67
CA GLU A 62 5.56 15.90 3.79
C GLU A 62 7.10 15.96 3.68
N ASP A 63 7.81 15.74 4.76
CA ASP A 63 9.28 15.73 4.75
C ASP A 63 9.82 14.53 3.97
N ALA A 64 9.18 13.34 4.09
CA ALA A 64 9.50 12.17 3.26
C ALA A 64 9.30 12.48 1.77
N VAL A 65 8.17 13.07 1.39
CA VAL A 65 7.88 13.46 0.01
C VAL A 65 8.93 14.45 -0.52
N LYS A 66 9.34 15.43 0.29
CA LYS A 66 10.42 16.36 -0.07
C LYS A 66 11.77 15.64 -0.25
N ALA A 67 12.07 14.67 0.63
CA ALA A 67 13.30 13.88 0.54
C ALA A 67 13.34 13.01 -0.71
N LEU A 68 12.26 12.27 -0.98
CA LEU A 68 12.10 11.44 -2.18
C LEU A 68 12.17 12.29 -3.46
N ASN A 69 11.57 13.48 -3.47
CA ASN A 69 11.59 14.39 -4.61
C ASN A 69 12.97 15.02 -4.89
N ARG A 70 13.94 14.94 -3.96
CA ARG A 70 15.34 15.35 -4.21
C ARG A 70 16.14 14.29 -4.97
N ARG A 71 15.59 13.09 -5.10
CA ARG A 71 16.23 11.98 -5.83
C ARG A 71 15.67 11.87 -7.24
N ASP A 72 16.57 11.67 -8.20
CA ASP A 72 16.20 11.48 -9.60
C ASP A 72 16.33 10.00 -10.04
N ASP A 73 16.66 9.13 -9.09
CA ASP A 73 16.96 7.71 -9.32
C ASP A 73 15.88 6.75 -8.76
N ILE A 74 14.72 7.27 -8.37
CA ILE A 74 13.57 6.49 -7.92
C ILE A 74 12.51 6.51 -9.03
N ASP A 75 12.04 5.34 -9.43
CA ASP A 75 11.03 5.19 -10.47
C ASP A 75 9.60 5.30 -9.92
N PHE A 76 9.34 4.78 -8.72
CA PHE A 76 8.04 4.87 -8.03
C PHE A 76 8.15 4.68 -6.51
N VAL A 77 7.06 4.94 -5.79
CA VAL A 77 6.95 4.75 -4.34
C VAL A 77 5.84 3.77 -4.02
N MET A 78 6.07 2.87 -3.06
CA MET A 78 5.06 1.98 -2.47
C MET A 78 4.75 2.45 -1.04
N HIS A 79 3.47 2.47 -0.69
CA HIS A 79 3.00 2.74 0.65
C HIS A 79 2.41 1.46 1.26
N GLY A 80 2.93 1.04 2.38
CA GLY A 80 2.64 -0.24 3.03
C GLY A 80 1.34 -0.33 3.81
N GLY A 81 0.46 0.68 3.73
CA GLY A 81 -0.81 0.70 4.49
C GLY A 81 -0.78 1.64 5.69
N ASP A 82 -1.92 1.78 6.37
CA ASP A 82 -2.14 2.72 7.48
C ASP A 82 -1.93 4.18 7.06
N LEU A 83 -2.76 4.62 6.09
CA LEU A 83 -2.82 6.02 5.67
C LEU A 83 -3.65 6.87 6.63
N SER A 84 -4.69 6.30 7.22
CA SER A 84 -5.57 6.94 8.19
C SER A 84 -5.30 6.41 9.60
N ASP A 85 -5.66 7.19 10.62
CA ASP A 85 -5.57 6.77 12.02
C ASP A 85 -6.88 6.16 12.52
N PHE A 86 -8.01 6.67 12.00
CA PHE A 86 -9.36 6.29 12.43
C PHE A 86 -10.29 5.92 11.26
N GLY A 87 -9.79 5.75 10.05
CA GLY A 87 -10.61 5.47 8.86
C GLY A 87 -11.49 6.65 8.42
N MET A 88 -11.17 7.87 8.84
CA MET A 88 -11.94 9.05 8.48
C MET A 88 -11.62 9.52 7.06
N THR A 89 -12.62 9.88 6.28
CA THR A 89 -12.48 10.39 4.91
C THR A 89 -11.46 11.52 4.80
N ARG A 90 -11.44 12.42 5.79
CA ARG A 90 -10.56 13.57 5.80
C ARG A 90 -9.08 13.18 5.94
N GLU A 91 -8.78 12.12 6.70
CA GLU A 91 -7.42 11.61 6.88
C GLU A 91 -6.87 11.07 5.56
N PHE A 92 -7.64 10.26 4.84
CA PHE A 92 -7.28 9.77 3.51
C PHE A 92 -7.06 10.91 2.50
N ILE A 93 -7.93 11.92 2.51
CA ILE A 93 -7.80 13.07 1.62
C ILE A 93 -6.50 13.84 1.92
N TRP A 94 -6.16 14.03 3.18
CA TRP A 94 -4.92 14.70 3.57
C TRP A 94 -3.70 13.91 3.13
N GLN A 95 -3.64 12.62 3.42
CA GLN A 95 -2.52 11.78 3.01
C GLN A 95 -2.38 11.71 1.49
N ARG A 96 -3.49 11.49 0.76
CA ARG A 96 -3.48 11.54 -0.70
C ARG A 96 -2.93 12.87 -1.23
N ASN A 97 -3.34 14.00 -0.67
CA ASN A 97 -2.90 15.31 -1.12
C ASN A 97 -1.40 15.55 -0.83
N ILE A 98 -0.87 14.96 0.23
CA ILE A 98 0.58 15.01 0.50
C ILE A 98 1.32 14.11 -0.49
N LEU A 99 0.89 12.87 -0.65
CA LEU A 99 1.53 11.90 -1.55
C LEU A 99 1.45 12.32 -3.02
N SER A 100 0.39 13.04 -3.42
CA SER A 100 0.25 13.57 -4.78
C SER A 100 1.31 14.61 -5.17
N LYS A 101 2.07 15.14 -4.19
CA LYS A 101 3.23 16.01 -4.43
C LYS A 101 4.50 15.26 -4.85
N LEU A 102 4.48 13.92 -4.83
CA LEU A 102 5.57 13.09 -5.37
C LEU A 102 5.72 13.32 -6.87
N LYS A 103 6.96 13.48 -7.34
CA LYS A 103 7.29 13.61 -8.78
C LYS A 103 7.10 12.30 -9.53
N VAL A 104 7.29 11.17 -8.83
CA VAL A 104 7.13 9.82 -9.34
C VAL A 104 5.77 9.23 -8.97
N PRO A 105 5.24 8.23 -9.69
CA PRO A 105 4.00 7.58 -9.32
C PRO A 105 4.14 6.86 -7.98
N TYR A 106 3.02 6.72 -7.26
CA TYR A 106 2.94 5.97 -6.01
C TYR A 106 1.72 5.06 -5.98
N ILE A 107 1.80 3.99 -5.21
CA ILE A 107 0.71 3.05 -4.94
C ILE A 107 0.59 2.79 -3.45
N CYS A 108 -0.63 2.56 -2.99
CA CYS A 108 -0.94 2.34 -1.58
C CYS A 108 -1.61 0.97 -1.38
N ALA A 109 -1.10 0.19 -0.44
CA ALA A 109 -1.80 -0.92 0.17
C ALA A 109 -2.77 -0.39 1.24
N ILE A 110 -3.74 -1.21 1.64
CA ILE A 110 -4.63 -0.92 2.77
C ILE A 110 -4.04 -1.49 4.06
N GLY A 111 -4.09 -0.71 5.16
CA GLY A 111 -3.71 -1.15 6.49
C GLY A 111 -4.92 -1.39 7.40
N ASN A 112 -4.69 -1.88 8.62
CA ASN A 112 -5.77 -2.19 9.55
C ASN A 112 -6.47 -0.93 10.09
N HIS A 113 -5.75 0.17 10.33
CA HIS A 113 -6.37 1.45 10.69
C HIS A 113 -7.26 2.02 9.59
N ASP A 114 -6.98 1.67 8.33
CA ASP A 114 -7.76 2.09 7.18
C ASP A 114 -9.13 1.40 7.07
N HIS A 115 -9.38 0.33 7.86
CA HIS A 115 -10.67 -0.37 7.91
C HIS A 115 -11.65 0.22 8.91
N LEU A 116 -11.23 1.09 9.82
CA LEU A 116 -12.09 1.63 10.86
C LEU A 116 -13.27 2.44 10.28
N GLY A 117 -14.47 2.24 10.83
CA GLY A 117 -15.67 2.94 10.42
C GLY A 117 -16.03 2.72 8.95
N THR A 118 -15.99 3.79 8.14
CA THR A 118 -16.22 3.74 6.69
C THR A 118 -14.94 3.71 5.88
N GLY A 119 -13.79 3.49 6.53
CA GLY A 119 -12.47 3.70 5.97
C GLY A 119 -12.17 2.83 4.75
N GLU A 120 -12.51 1.54 4.76
CA GLU A 120 -12.31 0.67 3.59
C GLU A 120 -13.08 1.19 2.36
N HIS A 121 -14.32 1.62 2.55
CA HIS A 121 -15.10 2.20 1.45
C HIS A 121 -14.41 3.45 0.88
N VAL A 122 -13.95 4.33 1.75
CA VAL A 122 -13.21 5.56 1.37
C VAL A 122 -11.89 5.22 0.69
N PHE A 123 -11.14 4.24 1.22
CA PHE A 123 -9.91 3.76 0.59
C PHE A 123 -10.17 3.27 -0.83
N ARG A 124 -11.21 2.43 -1.03
CA ARG A 124 -11.59 1.91 -2.35
C ARG A 124 -11.96 3.03 -3.33
N GLU A 125 -12.65 4.05 -2.88
CA GLU A 125 -12.98 5.20 -3.74
C GLU A 125 -11.75 6.02 -4.14
N ILE A 126 -10.81 6.22 -3.23
CA ILE A 126 -9.62 7.06 -3.48
C ILE A 126 -8.53 6.27 -4.20
N PHE A 127 -8.19 5.08 -3.70
CA PHE A 127 -7.04 4.33 -4.16
C PHE A 127 -7.40 3.17 -5.10
N GLY A 128 -8.59 2.59 -4.97
CA GLY A 128 -9.05 1.45 -5.75
C GLY A 128 -9.10 0.16 -4.94
N ASP A 129 -9.03 -0.97 -5.61
CA ASP A 129 -9.13 -2.29 -4.99
C ASP A 129 -8.06 -2.52 -3.91
N THR A 130 -8.41 -3.35 -2.91
CA THR A 130 -7.52 -3.69 -1.79
C THR A 130 -6.58 -4.86 -2.11
N ASN A 131 -6.96 -5.71 -3.08
CA ASN A 131 -6.11 -6.70 -3.70
C ASN A 131 -5.90 -6.32 -5.18
N PHE A 132 -4.68 -6.16 -5.61
CA PHE A 132 -4.36 -5.82 -6.99
C PHE A 132 -2.94 -6.26 -7.35
N ALA A 133 -2.64 -6.27 -8.64
CA ALA A 133 -1.31 -6.56 -9.11
C ALA A 133 -0.94 -5.73 -10.33
N PHE A 134 0.35 -5.47 -10.52
CA PHE A 134 0.90 -4.72 -11.66
C PHE A 134 2.29 -5.23 -12.01
N THR A 135 2.78 -4.86 -13.20
CA THR A 135 4.10 -5.28 -13.67
C THR A 135 5.01 -4.07 -13.83
N ALA A 136 6.12 -4.06 -13.10
CA ALA A 136 7.18 -3.07 -13.25
C ALA A 136 8.42 -3.74 -13.86
N GLY A 137 8.73 -3.39 -15.09
CA GLY A 137 9.79 -4.06 -15.84
C GLY A 137 9.51 -5.55 -16.04
N ASN A 138 10.36 -6.41 -15.50
CA ASN A 138 10.16 -7.87 -15.49
C ASN A 138 9.70 -8.44 -14.14
N VAL A 139 9.17 -7.59 -13.25
CA VAL A 139 8.72 -7.98 -11.92
C VAL A 139 7.22 -7.81 -11.79
N ARG A 140 6.51 -8.88 -11.39
CA ARG A 140 5.11 -8.82 -10.97
C ARG A 140 5.03 -8.42 -9.51
N PHE A 141 4.37 -7.32 -9.21
CA PHE A 141 4.03 -6.89 -7.86
C PHE A 141 2.61 -7.36 -7.55
N ILE A 142 2.44 -8.03 -6.42
CA ILE A 142 1.15 -8.50 -5.91
C ILE A 142 0.91 -7.81 -4.57
N VAL A 143 -0.13 -7.00 -4.52
CA VAL A 143 -0.54 -6.24 -3.33
C VAL A 143 -1.77 -6.88 -2.74
N LEU A 144 -1.72 -7.22 -1.44
CA LEU A 144 -2.73 -7.99 -0.77
C LEU A 144 -3.28 -7.27 0.47
N ASN A 145 -4.58 -7.33 0.63
CA ASN A 145 -5.21 -7.11 1.92
C ASN A 145 -4.97 -8.36 2.79
N THR A 146 -4.33 -8.18 3.92
CA THR A 146 -4.05 -9.26 4.90
C THR A 146 -4.65 -8.96 6.28
N ASN A 147 -5.53 -7.96 6.37
CA ASN A 147 -6.12 -7.46 7.61
C ASN A 147 -7.35 -8.30 8.02
N ALA A 148 -7.16 -9.60 8.28
CA ALA A 148 -8.26 -10.54 8.52
C ALA A 148 -9.03 -10.25 9.81
N LEU A 149 -8.38 -9.75 10.86
CA LEU A 149 -9.01 -9.43 12.13
C LEU A 149 -10.05 -8.32 11.99
N ASP A 150 -9.84 -7.36 11.09
CA ASP A 150 -10.77 -6.24 10.85
C ASP A 150 -12.12 -6.70 10.27
N TYR A 151 -12.20 -7.92 9.82
CA TYR A 151 -13.42 -8.59 9.36
C TYR A 151 -13.89 -9.69 10.32
N ASP A 152 -13.40 -9.72 11.55
CA ASP A 152 -13.67 -10.82 12.50
C ASP A 152 -13.42 -12.21 11.89
N TYR A 153 -12.47 -12.32 10.96
CA TYR A 153 -12.17 -13.53 10.16
C TYR A 153 -13.35 -14.06 9.35
N SER A 154 -14.36 -13.23 9.05
CA SER A 154 -15.55 -13.62 8.28
C SER A 154 -15.33 -13.61 6.77
N GLU A 155 -14.31 -12.90 6.32
CA GLU A 155 -13.93 -12.79 4.91
C GLU A 155 -12.72 -13.69 4.59
N PRO A 156 -12.58 -14.15 3.33
CA PRO A 156 -11.45 -14.99 2.90
C PRO A 156 -10.16 -14.17 2.73
N ILE A 157 -9.57 -13.73 3.84
CA ILE A 157 -8.35 -12.92 3.87
C ILE A 157 -7.21 -13.73 4.51
N PRO A 158 -6.05 -13.88 3.83
CA PRO A 158 -5.74 -13.44 2.46
C PRO A 158 -6.62 -14.10 1.38
N ASP A 159 -6.87 -13.38 0.28
CA ASP A 159 -7.72 -13.87 -0.82
C ASP A 159 -6.96 -14.85 -1.72
N PHE A 160 -7.14 -16.14 -1.49
CA PHE A 160 -6.53 -17.19 -2.29
C PHE A 160 -7.13 -17.31 -3.70
N PHE A 161 -8.40 -16.92 -3.91
CA PHE A 161 -8.97 -16.90 -5.25
C PHE A 161 -8.32 -15.82 -6.12
N PHE A 162 -8.05 -14.66 -5.54
CA PHE A 162 -7.27 -13.63 -6.23
C PHE A 162 -5.87 -14.14 -6.57
N LEU A 163 -5.19 -14.81 -5.63
CA LEU A 163 -3.86 -15.39 -5.87
C LEU A 163 -3.87 -16.46 -6.97
N ASP A 164 -4.88 -17.35 -6.99
CA ASP A 164 -5.04 -18.34 -8.05
C ASP A 164 -5.23 -17.66 -9.41
N GLY A 165 -6.05 -16.61 -9.49
CA GLY A 165 -6.22 -15.80 -10.69
C GLY A 165 -4.90 -15.17 -11.16
N GLN A 166 -4.13 -14.56 -10.25
CA GLN A 166 -2.83 -13.96 -10.59
C GLN A 166 -1.82 -14.98 -11.09
N LYS A 167 -1.91 -16.20 -10.61
CA LYS A 167 -1.04 -17.30 -11.03
C LYS A 167 -1.42 -17.86 -12.39
N ALA A 168 -2.74 -18.01 -12.65
CA ALA A 168 -3.26 -18.48 -13.93
C ALA A 168 -2.98 -17.48 -15.07
N ASP A 169 -3.10 -16.17 -14.78
CA ASP A 169 -2.90 -15.07 -15.74
C ASP A 169 -1.55 -14.37 -15.53
N PHE A 170 -0.51 -15.10 -15.10
CA PHE A 170 0.80 -14.51 -14.85
C PHE A 170 1.39 -13.95 -16.16
N PRO A 171 1.78 -12.66 -16.19
CA PRO A 171 2.23 -12.02 -17.44
C PRO A 171 3.50 -12.67 -18.00
N ALA A 172 3.52 -12.91 -19.31
CA ALA A 172 4.66 -13.56 -19.97
C ALA A 172 5.98 -12.75 -19.88
N GLU A 173 5.88 -11.44 -19.72
CA GLU A 173 7.02 -10.53 -19.55
C GLU A 173 7.57 -10.51 -18.14
N ALA A 174 6.82 -10.99 -17.14
CA ALA A 174 7.25 -11.03 -15.75
C ALA A 174 8.04 -12.33 -15.47
N GLU A 175 9.21 -12.18 -14.90
CA GLU A 175 10.12 -13.28 -14.55
C GLU A 175 10.26 -13.47 -13.03
N LYS A 176 9.81 -12.48 -12.25
CA LYS A 176 10.00 -12.39 -10.81
C LYS A 176 8.73 -11.88 -10.14
N THR A 177 8.60 -12.15 -8.85
CA THR A 177 7.46 -11.69 -8.06
C THR A 177 7.92 -10.99 -6.78
N ILE A 178 7.23 -9.92 -6.40
CA ILE A 178 7.36 -9.24 -5.10
C ILE A 178 5.96 -9.09 -4.52
N PHE A 179 5.80 -9.41 -3.25
CA PHE A 179 4.55 -9.23 -2.52
C PHE A 179 4.62 -7.98 -1.63
N LEU A 180 3.52 -7.26 -1.56
CA LEU A 180 3.28 -6.20 -0.59
C LEU A 180 2.00 -6.50 0.19
N MET A 181 2.08 -6.44 1.50
CA MET A 181 0.97 -6.56 2.43
C MET A 181 1.15 -5.57 3.57
N HIS A 182 0.11 -5.25 4.32
CA HIS A 182 0.29 -4.44 5.52
C HIS A 182 0.75 -5.29 6.70
N CYS A 183 0.02 -6.35 7.01
CA CYS A 183 0.32 -7.27 8.10
C CYS A 183 0.92 -8.57 7.57
N ALA A 184 2.12 -8.91 8.04
CA ALA A 184 2.78 -10.17 7.66
C ALA A 184 2.24 -11.36 8.47
N PRO A 185 2.44 -12.61 7.99
CA PRO A 185 2.22 -13.80 8.80
C PRO A 185 2.91 -13.72 10.17
N GLY A 186 2.19 -14.13 11.23
CA GLY A 186 2.65 -14.00 12.62
C GLY A 186 2.16 -12.74 13.33
N SER A 187 1.63 -11.73 12.60
CA SER A 187 0.93 -10.60 13.20
C SER A 187 -0.42 -11.04 13.78
N GLU A 188 -0.90 -10.34 14.81
CA GLU A 188 -2.23 -10.58 15.40
C GLU A 188 -3.38 -10.24 14.44
N ILE A 189 -3.13 -9.37 13.46
CA ILE A 189 -4.12 -8.96 12.45
C ILE A 189 -4.24 -10.01 11.34
N PHE A 190 -3.16 -10.73 11.05
CA PHE A 190 -3.12 -11.76 10.01
C PHE A 190 -3.90 -13.01 10.41
N ASN A 191 -4.54 -13.70 9.47
CA ASN A 191 -5.15 -15.01 9.73
C ASN A 191 -4.08 -16.12 9.86
N ASN A 192 -3.54 -16.28 11.06
CA ASN A 192 -2.46 -17.23 11.31
C ASN A 192 -2.86 -18.71 11.15
N ASN A 193 -4.16 -19.03 11.05
CA ASN A 193 -4.60 -20.39 10.75
C ASN A 193 -4.22 -20.84 9.33
N VAL A 194 -4.01 -19.87 8.42
CA VAL A 194 -3.66 -20.16 7.03
C VAL A 194 -2.23 -19.73 6.67
N MET A 195 -1.42 -19.29 7.65
CA MET A 195 -0.09 -18.72 7.37
C MET A 195 0.83 -19.67 6.59
N ASN A 196 0.82 -20.96 6.91
CA ASN A 196 1.66 -21.94 6.20
C ASN A 196 1.16 -22.19 4.76
N VAL A 197 -0.16 -22.15 4.54
CA VAL A 197 -0.74 -22.25 3.20
C VAL A 197 -0.41 -21.01 2.39
N PHE A 198 -0.50 -19.85 3.02
CA PHE A 198 -0.13 -18.57 2.40
C PHE A 198 1.32 -18.58 1.93
N GLU A 199 2.26 -19.04 2.75
CA GLU A 199 3.67 -19.15 2.38
C GLU A 199 3.87 -20.09 1.17
N GLN A 200 3.18 -21.23 1.15
CA GLN A 200 3.24 -22.13 -0.02
C GLN A 200 2.71 -21.46 -1.29
N TYR A 201 1.68 -20.62 -1.20
CA TYR A 201 1.21 -19.82 -2.32
C TYR A 201 2.26 -18.82 -2.79
N VAL A 202 2.83 -18.05 -1.88
CA VAL A 202 3.88 -17.05 -2.16
C VAL A 202 5.09 -17.69 -2.86
N LEU A 203 5.57 -18.82 -2.35
CA LEU A 203 6.69 -19.58 -2.93
C LEU A 203 6.36 -20.22 -4.29
N SER A 204 5.07 -20.42 -4.60
CA SER A 204 4.63 -21.04 -5.85
C SER A 204 4.63 -20.07 -7.05
N PHE A 205 4.81 -18.77 -6.82
CA PHE A 205 4.94 -17.78 -7.88
C PHE A 205 6.36 -17.79 -8.49
N PRO A 206 6.49 -17.40 -9.77
CA PRO A 206 7.78 -17.34 -10.43
C PRO A 206 8.77 -16.45 -9.67
N ASN A 207 9.88 -17.05 -9.25
CA ASN A 207 11.03 -16.39 -8.64
C ASN A 207 10.64 -15.26 -7.65
N THR A 208 9.90 -15.63 -6.60
CA THR A 208 9.54 -14.68 -5.54
C THR A 208 10.81 -14.18 -4.87
N LEU A 209 11.06 -12.88 -4.99
CA LEU A 209 12.30 -12.27 -4.49
C LEU A 209 12.23 -12.02 -2.99
N PHE A 210 11.13 -11.40 -2.55
CA PHE A 210 10.89 -11.05 -1.15
C PHE A 210 9.44 -10.57 -0.95
N CYS A 211 9.07 -10.43 0.33
CA CYS A 211 7.82 -9.81 0.77
C CYS A 211 8.09 -8.49 1.48
N LEU A 212 7.16 -7.54 1.36
CA LEU A 212 7.18 -6.22 1.98
C LEU A 212 5.99 -6.08 2.91
N TYR A 213 6.19 -5.46 4.08
CA TYR A 213 5.11 -5.20 5.03
C TYR A 213 5.39 -3.99 5.93
N GLY A 214 4.36 -3.49 6.63
CA GLY A 214 4.42 -2.41 7.60
C GLY A 214 3.98 -2.84 8.99
N HIS A 215 3.02 -2.11 9.60
CA HIS A 215 2.23 -2.47 10.77
C HIS A 215 2.97 -2.37 12.12
N SER A 216 4.06 -3.08 12.34
CA SER A 216 4.68 -3.11 13.67
C SER A 216 5.63 -1.93 13.94
N HIS A 217 5.71 -0.99 13.00
CA HIS A 217 6.47 0.26 13.11
C HIS A 217 7.97 0.09 13.31
N ASN A 218 8.53 -1.08 13.00
CA ASN A 218 9.96 -1.37 13.15
C ASN A 218 10.65 -1.50 11.81
N ILE A 219 11.98 -1.53 11.84
CA ILE A 219 12.79 -1.96 10.71
C ILE A 219 13.25 -3.37 11.01
N SER A 220 12.88 -4.31 10.18
CA SER A 220 13.38 -5.67 10.30
C SER A 220 13.46 -6.38 8.96
N VAL A 221 14.32 -7.38 8.90
CA VAL A 221 14.40 -8.32 7.79
C VAL A 221 14.40 -9.72 8.40
N LYS A 222 13.40 -10.52 8.06
CA LYS A 222 13.20 -11.82 8.69
C LYS A 222 12.91 -12.89 7.65
N ASP A 223 13.49 -14.04 7.82
CA ASP A 223 13.04 -15.29 7.23
C ASP A 223 12.00 -15.88 8.21
N LEU A 224 10.70 -15.65 7.95
CA LEU A 224 9.63 -15.99 8.89
C LEU A 224 9.40 -17.50 9.00
N PHE A 225 9.69 -18.26 7.94
CA PHE A 225 9.41 -19.67 7.83
C PHE A 225 10.67 -20.55 7.79
N GLY A 226 11.86 -19.94 7.70
CA GLY A 226 13.14 -20.67 7.62
C GLY A 226 13.40 -21.33 6.28
N ASP A 227 12.79 -20.81 5.20
CA ASP A 227 12.87 -21.35 3.85
C ASP A 227 13.69 -20.48 2.88
N GLY A 228 14.21 -19.36 3.38
CA GLY A 228 15.07 -18.44 2.65
C GLY A 228 14.33 -17.24 2.05
N LEU A 229 13.00 -17.20 2.08
CA LEU A 229 12.25 -16.02 1.64
C LEU A 229 12.30 -14.93 2.72
N LEU A 230 12.74 -13.74 2.32
CA LEU A 230 12.89 -12.61 3.24
C LEU A 230 11.65 -11.71 3.24
N TYR A 231 11.24 -11.32 4.43
CA TYR A 231 10.18 -10.36 4.70
C TYR A 231 10.81 -9.07 5.23
N TYR A 232 10.63 -7.97 4.50
CA TYR A 232 11.15 -6.64 4.83
C TYR A 232 10.06 -5.79 5.47
N GLU A 233 10.32 -5.35 6.68
CA GLU A 233 9.42 -4.50 7.44
C GLU A 233 9.83 -3.04 7.29
N CYS A 234 8.90 -2.22 6.80
CA CYS A 234 9.07 -0.78 6.72
C CYS A 234 8.57 -0.11 8.02
N PRO A 235 9.36 0.78 8.62
CA PRO A 235 8.93 1.47 9.83
C PRO A 235 7.84 2.50 9.54
N ASN A 236 7.18 2.98 10.60
CA ASN A 236 6.32 4.13 10.46
C ASN A 236 7.11 5.39 10.05
N ILE A 237 6.44 6.29 9.36
CA ILE A 237 7.06 7.48 8.76
C ILE A 237 7.68 8.43 9.81
N ALA A 238 7.23 8.38 11.08
CA ALA A 238 7.79 9.20 12.17
C ALA A 238 9.26 8.88 12.48
N LYS A 239 9.74 7.71 12.10
CA LYS A 239 11.16 7.35 12.22
C LYS A 239 12.05 8.02 11.19
N ARG A 240 11.48 8.74 10.22
CA ARG A 240 12.20 9.45 9.16
C ARG A 240 13.13 8.54 8.36
N ILE A 241 12.65 7.32 8.07
CA ILE A 241 13.37 6.32 7.31
C ILE A 241 12.42 5.75 6.26
N TYR A 242 12.89 5.62 5.03
CA TYR A 242 12.23 4.81 4.01
C TYR A 242 13.17 3.69 3.57
N LEU A 243 12.60 2.60 3.04
CA LEU A 243 13.38 1.54 2.42
C LEU A 243 13.52 1.84 0.93
N LEU A 244 14.74 1.71 0.40
CA LEU A 244 15.03 1.86 -1.02
C LEU A 244 15.48 0.52 -1.58
N PHE A 245 14.76 0.02 -2.56
CA PHE A 245 15.09 -1.20 -3.27
C PHE A 245 15.62 -0.90 -4.67
N THR A 246 16.71 -1.55 -5.02
CA THR A 246 17.25 -1.56 -6.39
C THR A 246 17.07 -2.95 -6.95
N ILE A 247 16.23 -3.08 -7.96
CA ILE A 247 16.07 -4.34 -8.70
C ILE A 247 17.05 -4.33 -9.86
N ASN A 248 17.80 -5.40 -10.00
CA ASN A 248 18.72 -5.66 -11.09
C ASN A 248 18.25 -6.87 -11.91
N GLU A 249 18.92 -7.15 -13.03
CA GLU A 249 18.54 -8.27 -13.88
C GLU A 249 18.55 -9.61 -13.13
N ASN A 250 19.54 -9.85 -12.25
CA ASN A 250 19.72 -11.15 -11.59
C ASN A 250 19.56 -11.11 -10.07
N ASP A 251 19.57 -9.93 -9.45
CA ASP A 251 19.56 -9.75 -8.02
C ASP A 251 18.76 -8.49 -7.60
N TYR A 252 18.80 -8.20 -6.32
CA TYR A 252 18.32 -6.93 -5.77
C TYR A 252 19.20 -6.51 -4.58
N THR A 253 19.16 -5.21 -4.27
CA THR A 253 19.73 -4.66 -3.05
C THR A 253 18.71 -3.78 -2.36
N TYR A 254 18.87 -3.57 -1.05
CA TYR A 254 18.06 -2.62 -0.33
C TYR A 254 18.89 -1.75 0.62
N GLU A 255 18.38 -0.60 0.94
CA GLU A 255 18.94 0.36 1.87
C GLU A 255 17.84 0.92 2.76
N ALA A 256 18.11 1.11 4.05
CA ALA A 256 17.29 1.95 4.93
C ALA A 256 17.88 3.37 4.90
N VAL A 257 17.12 4.31 4.36
CA VAL A 257 17.58 5.69 4.09
C VAL A 257 16.94 6.64 5.08
N GLU A 258 17.76 7.29 5.93
CA GLU A 258 17.33 8.39 6.80
C GLU A 258 17.22 9.70 6.00
N TYR A 259 16.24 10.60 6.34
CA TYR A 259 16.00 11.87 5.64
C TYR A 259 15.62 13.03 6.55
#